data_35fb49a1c49ce53605001cf2cfa2793a
#
_entry.id   35fb49a1c49ce53605001cf2cfa2793a
#
_cell.length_a   1.000
_cell.length_b   1.000
_cell.length_c   1.000
_cell.angle_alpha   90.00
_cell.angle_beta   90.00
_cell.angle_gamma   90.00
#
_symmetry.space_group_name_H-M   'P 1'
#
loop_
_entity.id
_entity.type
_entity.pdbx_description
1 polymer ?
#
loop_
_entity_poly.entity_id
_entity_poly.type
_entity_poly.pdbx_seq_one_letter_code
_entity_poly.pdbx_strand_id
1 'polypeptide(L)'
;MFEGKRTLFLCLAIALIATVLFTACAPAATPTKAPEPTKPAATEVPPTKAATVPPTAVPAAKCEPMANPPVVKAGEWGSPENPLVITYVPSGDTGKITKAGTAIADCLSKITGLSIKIEVGTSMGASIEAMGAQKAQVGFLNTFSVLLAQAKYQVIPAMAVVRNYATPEDYPDPDGALKGTPQDFYKAEFLTRVDSGINTLADLKGKTFCFVDPNSTSGYVVPNIILKSNGIDPEKDFKNIIMAGGHDKVAIAVYKGDCDAGVTFVDTRTDASYKLYETYKDIGTALKVFYLSDRLPNDGVQYIKQLDPKVQEAITSGLEVMSADPGGKAILKALYNVDLYKRVEPTYYDSFTAALKAAGIDPASLVK
;
A
#
# COMPACT_ATOMS: atom_id res chain seq x y z
N MET A 1 -47.71 31.59 35.07
CA MET A 1 -48.91 31.19 35.80
C MET A 1 -48.92 29.68 35.83
N PHE A 2 -48.74 29.13 37.07
CA PHE A 2 -48.80 27.72 37.52
C PHE A 2 -47.78 26.73 36.91
N GLU A 3 -46.70 26.36 37.55
CA GLU A 3 -46.48 25.63 38.85
C GLU A 3 -47.15 24.25 38.93
N GLY A 4 -46.29 23.29 39.12
CA GLY A 4 -46.34 22.23 40.13
C GLY A 4 -46.67 20.87 39.52
N LYS A 5 -46.02 19.79 39.85
CA LYS A 5 -45.56 19.27 41.18
C LYS A 5 -44.59 18.12 41.01
N ARG A 6 -43.61 18.11 41.88
CA ARG A 6 -42.78 16.98 42.30
C ARG A 6 -43.62 15.94 43.07
N THR A 7 -43.24 14.68 43.00
CA THR A 7 -43.21 13.70 44.10
C THR A 7 -42.59 12.40 43.53
N LEU A 8 -41.44 11.96 43.86
CA LEU A 8 -40.86 11.32 45.07
C LEU A 8 -41.65 10.11 45.52
N PHE A 9 -41.15 8.91 45.26
CA PHE A 9 -41.26 7.79 46.18
C PHE A 9 -39.95 7.00 46.25
N LEU A 10 -39.48 6.94 47.46
CA LEU A 10 -38.26 6.36 47.99
C LEU A 10 -38.61 5.00 48.63
N CYS A 11 -37.68 4.06 48.53
CA CYS A 11 -37.41 2.94 49.44
C CYS A 11 -38.50 1.91 49.77
N LEU A 12 -38.17 0.63 49.56
CA LEU A 12 -38.14 -0.33 50.66
C LEU A 12 -37.20 -1.49 50.35
N ALA A 13 -36.21 -1.64 51.21
CA ALA A 13 -35.32 -2.79 51.37
C ALA A 13 -35.95 -3.81 52.32
N ILE A 14 -35.31 -4.97 52.49
CA ILE A 14 -35.32 -5.97 53.60
C ILE A 14 -35.62 -7.37 53.09
N ALA A 15 -34.59 -8.18 52.86
CA ALA A 15 -33.99 -9.24 53.70
C ALA A 15 -34.94 -10.35 54.21
N LEU A 16 -34.62 -11.60 53.86
CA LEU A 16 -34.82 -12.81 54.69
C LEU A 16 -33.96 -13.95 54.10
N ILE A 17 -32.82 -14.27 54.66
CA ILE A 17 -32.48 -15.27 55.66
C ILE A 17 -32.43 -16.73 55.18
N ALA A 18 -31.26 -17.27 55.33
CA ALA A 18 -30.73 -18.59 55.09
C ALA A 18 -31.54 -19.75 55.72
N THR A 19 -31.53 -20.87 55.01
CA THR A 19 -31.61 -22.18 55.62
C THR A 19 -30.62 -23.15 54.99
N VAL A 20 -29.69 -23.58 55.81
CA VAL A 20 -28.72 -24.66 55.59
C VAL A 20 -29.42 -25.98 55.86
N LEU A 21 -29.33 -26.95 54.95
CA LEU A 21 -29.52 -28.37 55.31
C LEU A 21 -28.39 -29.17 54.63
N PHE A 22 -27.58 -29.72 55.51
CA PHE A 22 -26.59 -30.77 55.25
C PHE A 22 -27.31 -32.05 54.85
N THR A 23 -26.90 -32.71 53.78
CA THR A 23 -27.11 -34.13 53.58
C THR A 23 -25.84 -34.79 53.06
N ALA A 24 -25.61 -35.95 53.67
CA ALA A 24 -24.39 -36.70 53.77
C ALA A 24 -23.74 -37.22 52.52
N CYS A 25 -22.41 -37.39 52.57
CA CYS A 25 -21.53 -38.12 51.73
C CYS A 25 -21.91 -39.58 51.49
N ALA A 26 -21.90 -40.04 50.25
CA ALA A 26 -21.63 -41.43 49.84
C ALA A 26 -20.49 -41.43 48.86
N PRO A 27 -19.49 -42.32 48.93
CA PRO A 27 -18.33 -42.29 48.03
C PRO A 27 -18.71 -42.87 46.66
N ALA A 28 -18.43 -42.11 45.60
CA ALA A 28 -18.58 -42.53 44.24
C ALA A 28 -17.45 -43.49 43.85
N ALA A 29 -17.84 -44.59 43.18
CA ALA A 29 -16.94 -45.60 42.64
C ALA A 29 -16.00 -45.01 41.61
N THR A 30 -14.71 -45.36 41.70
CA THR A 30 -13.65 -45.03 40.77
C THR A 30 -13.91 -45.65 39.39
N PRO A 31 -13.96 -44.90 38.28
CA PRO A 31 -14.06 -45.49 36.97
C PRO A 31 -12.71 -46.12 36.57
N THR A 32 -12.75 -47.39 36.23
CA THR A 32 -11.64 -48.17 35.68
C THR A 32 -11.23 -47.57 34.33
N LYS A 33 -9.96 -47.14 34.23
CA LYS A 33 -9.35 -46.58 33.01
C LYS A 33 -9.31 -47.67 31.95
N ALA A 34 -9.95 -47.40 30.80
CA ALA A 34 -9.84 -48.24 29.59
C ALA A 34 -8.41 -48.21 29.06
N PRO A 35 -7.88 -49.29 28.46
CA PRO A 35 -6.53 -49.31 27.91
C PRO A 35 -6.41 -48.34 26.72
N GLU A 36 -5.38 -47.52 26.77
CA GLU A 36 -4.99 -46.56 25.73
C GLU A 36 -4.54 -47.31 24.46
N PRO A 37 -5.00 -46.92 23.28
CA PRO A 37 -4.54 -47.55 22.02
C PRO A 37 -3.06 -47.22 21.80
N THR A 38 -2.23 -48.24 21.68
CA THR A 38 -0.81 -48.16 21.34
C THR A 38 -0.65 -47.50 19.98
N LYS A 39 -0.05 -46.31 19.98
CA LYS A 39 0.36 -45.57 18.77
C LYS A 39 1.48 -46.36 18.08
N PRO A 40 1.40 -46.60 16.76
CA PRO A 40 2.51 -47.18 16.01
C PRO A 40 3.74 -46.27 16.12
N ALA A 41 4.91 -46.89 16.36
CA ALA A 41 6.17 -46.19 16.38
C ALA A 41 6.42 -45.50 15.02
N ALA A 42 6.46 -44.16 15.02
CA ALA A 42 6.89 -43.41 13.87
C ALA A 42 8.38 -43.63 13.68
N THR A 43 8.75 -44.18 12.53
CA THR A 43 10.16 -44.29 12.10
C THR A 43 10.64 -42.86 11.89
N GLU A 44 11.50 -42.35 12.78
CA GLU A 44 12.15 -41.07 12.61
C GLU A 44 13.07 -41.13 11.36
N VAL A 45 12.62 -40.46 10.29
CA VAL A 45 13.50 -40.11 9.17
C VAL A 45 14.33 -38.92 9.67
N PRO A 46 15.67 -38.99 9.67
CA PRO A 46 16.50 -37.85 10.09
C PRO A 46 16.15 -36.62 9.23
N PRO A 47 15.96 -35.41 9.81
CA PRO A 47 15.71 -34.23 9.03
C PRO A 47 16.91 -33.98 8.11
N THR A 48 16.71 -34.09 6.81
CA THR A 48 17.68 -33.66 5.79
C THR A 48 17.82 -32.15 5.99
N LYS A 49 18.95 -31.71 6.52
CA LYS A 49 19.34 -30.34 6.70
C LYS A 49 19.34 -29.69 5.31
N ALA A 50 18.30 -28.96 4.96
CA ALA A 50 18.28 -28.15 3.75
C ALA A 50 19.51 -27.24 3.81
N ALA A 51 20.39 -27.36 2.83
CA ALA A 51 21.54 -26.51 2.69
C ALA A 51 21.03 -25.06 2.54
N THR A 52 21.22 -24.26 3.57
CA THR A 52 21.01 -22.81 3.50
C THR A 52 22.08 -22.28 2.55
N VAL A 53 21.68 -22.03 1.30
CA VAL A 53 22.50 -21.23 0.38
C VAL A 53 22.62 -19.85 1.03
N PRO A 54 23.83 -19.34 1.32
CA PRO A 54 23.97 -17.99 1.86
C PRO A 54 23.30 -17.01 0.89
N PRO A 55 22.55 -16.00 1.36
CA PRO A 55 22.01 -15.00 0.48
C PRO A 55 23.18 -14.36 -0.30
N THR A 56 23.13 -14.46 -1.62
CA THR A 56 24.12 -13.82 -2.50
C THR A 56 24.11 -12.34 -2.19
N ALA A 57 25.23 -11.77 -1.75
CA ALA A 57 25.33 -10.36 -1.44
C ALA A 57 24.93 -9.54 -2.68
N VAL A 58 23.96 -8.64 -2.53
CA VAL A 58 23.55 -7.74 -3.62
C VAL A 58 24.74 -6.84 -3.95
N PRO A 59 25.20 -6.77 -5.23
CA PRO A 59 26.30 -5.90 -5.61
C PRO A 59 26.02 -4.44 -5.23
N ALA A 60 27.05 -3.68 -4.94
CA ALA A 60 26.92 -2.22 -4.79
C ALA A 60 26.46 -1.60 -6.13
N ALA A 61 25.59 -0.60 -6.07
CA ALA A 61 25.12 0.09 -7.27
C ALA A 61 26.28 0.83 -7.95
N LYS A 62 26.36 0.66 -9.28
CA LYS A 62 27.30 1.39 -10.13
C LYS A 62 26.70 2.74 -10.52
N CYS A 63 26.81 3.72 -9.66
CA CYS A 63 26.33 5.07 -9.94
C CYS A 63 27.45 5.86 -10.65
N GLU A 64 27.84 5.40 -11.85
CA GLU A 64 28.91 6.03 -12.65
C GLU A 64 28.39 7.31 -13.33
N PRO A 65 29.19 8.38 -13.40
CA PRO A 65 28.82 9.59 -14.08
C PRO A 65 28.46 9.36 -15.56
N MET A 66 27.38 9.97 -16.03
CA MET A 66 27.01 9.93 -17.44
C MET A 66 28.03 10.71 -18.29
N ALA A 67 28.19 10.29 -19.56
CA ALA A 67 29.17 10.90 -20.46
C ALA A 67 28.92 12.40 -20.72
N ASN A 68 27.67 12.82 -20.76
CA ASN A 68 27.25 14.20 -21.05
C ASN A 68 26.27 14.69 -19.98
N PRO A 69 26.72 15.02 -18.75
CA PRO A 69 25.83 15.52 -17.70
C PRO A 69 25.24 16.88 -18.11
N PRO A 70 24.03 17.21 -17.64
CA PRO A 70 23.46 18.53 -17.87
C PRO A 70 24.28 19.60 -17.17
N VAL A 71 24.50 20.73 -17.83
CA VAL A 71 25.15 21.88 -17.21
C VAL A 71 24.06 22.80 -16.68
N VAL A 72 24.03 22.98 -15.36
CA VAL A 72 23.11 23.91 -14.66
C VAL A 72 23.93 25.08 -14.11
N LYS A 73 23.39 26.29 -14.22
CA LYS A 73 24.04 27.50 -13.66
C LYS A 73 23.73 27.62 -12.16
N ALA A 74 24.53 28.41 -11.48
CA ALA A 74 24.26 28.74 -10.07
C ALA A 74 22.86 29.34 -9.92
N GLY A 75 22.10 28.79 -8.94
CA GLY A 75 20.70 29.16 -8.69
C GLY A 75 19.64 28.50 -9.55
N GLU A 76 20.00 27.81 -10.63
CA GLU A 76 19.06 26.94 -11.38
C GLU A 76 18.81 25.64 -10.61
N TRP A 77 17.63 24.98 -10.85
CA TRP A 77 17.32 23.69 -10.22
C TRP A 77 18.36 22.63 -10.57
N GLY A 78 18.90 21.99 -9.57
CA GLY A 78 19.97 20.99 -9.66
C GLY A 78 21.37 21.56 -9.39
N SER A 79 21.50 22.88 -9.19
CA SER A 79 22.75 23.48 -8.68
C SER A 79 22.90 23.23 -7.17
N PRO A 80 24.12 23.36 -6.59
CA PRO A 80 24.31 23.25 -5.14
C PRO A 80 23.51 24.26 -4.33
N GLU A 81 23.29 25.46 -4.85
CA GLU A 81 22.54 26.55 -4.23
C GLU A 81 21.02 26.32 -4.30
N ASN A 82 20.55 25.62 -5.32
CA ASN A 82 19.15 25.31 -5.56
C ASN A 82 18.95 23.84 -5.99
N PRO A 83 19.07 22.90 -5.04
CA PRO A 83 18.93 21.47 -5.33
C PRO A 83 17.60 21.12 -5.97
N LEU A 84 17.62 20.20 -6.95
CA LEU A 84 16.42 19.58 -7.48
C LEU A 84 15.72 18.77 -6.37
N VAL A 85 14.44 18.96 -6.19
CA VAL A 85 13.66 18.24 -5.17
C VAL A 85 12.82 17.13 -5.84
N ILE A 86 13.00 15.91 -5.35
CA ILE A 86 12.15 14.75 -5.72
C ILE A 86 11.14 14.55 -4.59
N THR A 87 9.84 14.56 -4.91
CA THR A 87 8.80 14.23 -3.95
C THR A 87 8.29 12.79 -4.14
N TYR A 88 8.06 12.11 -3.02
CA TYR A 88 7.50 10.76 -2.95
C TYR A 88 6.15 10.77 -2.23
N VAL A 89 5.18 9.98 -2.74
CA VAL A 89 3.91 9.78 -2.05
C VAL A 89 4.07 8.84 -0.85
N PRO A 90 3.36 9.07 0.28
CA PRO A 90 3.47 8.24 1.50
C PRO A 90 2.61 6.97 1.37
N SER A 91 2.93 6.08 0.41
CA SER A 91 2.17 4.84 0.18
C SER A 91 2.33 3.80 1.30
N GLY A 92 3.33 3.96 2.18
CA GLY A 92 3.63 3.08 3.29
C GLY A 92 4.48 3.78 4.35
N ASP A 93 5.34 3.04 5.06
CA ASP A 93 6.23 3.58 6.10
C ASP A 93 7.14 4.69 5.54
N THR A 94 6.96 5.91 6.03
CA THR A 94 7.67 7.10 5.52
C THR A 94 9.17 7.05 5.80
N GLY A 95 9.61 6.38 6.87
CA GLY A 95 11.03 6.19 7.16
C GLY A 95 11.71 5.27 6.14
N LYS A 96 11.05 4.19 5.75
CA LYS A 96 11.54 3.30 4.67
C LYS A 96 11.58 4.04 3.33
N ILE A 97 10.51 4.78 2.99
CA ILE A 97 10.43 5.58 1.76
C ILE A 97 11.55 6.63 1.74
N THR A 98 11.76 7.36 2.83
CA THR A 98 12.85 8.34 2.95
C THR A 98 14.21 7.71 2.74
N LYS A 99 14.49 6.57 3.38
CA LYS A 99 15.76 5.86 3.22
C LYS A 99 16.01 5.42 1.78
N ALA A 100 15.02 4.81 1.15
CA ALA A 100 15.11 4.35 -0.24
C ALA A 100 15.21 5.53 -1.21
N GLY A 101 14.41 6.58 -1.03
CA GLY A 101 14.43 7.80 -1.83
C GLY A 101 15.77 8.53 -1.76
N THR A 102 16.37 8.61 -0.56
CA THR A 102 17.72 9.16 -0.38
C THR A 102 18.76 8.36 -1.16
N ALA A 103 18.71 7.02 -1.11
CA ALA A 103 19.65 6.20 -1.87
C ALA A 103 19.48 6.37 -3.40
N ILE A 104 18.26 6.59 -3.88
CA ILE A 104 17.98 6.91 -5.30
C ILE A 104 18.57 8.28 -5.64
N ALA A 105 18.32 9.30 -4.83
CA ALA A 105 18.82 10.66 -5.06
C ALA A 105 20.35 10.71 -5.06
N ASP A 106 21.00 10.02 -4.12
CA ASP A 106 22.46 9.94 -4.03
C ASP A 106 23.07 9.28 -5.29
N CYS A 107 22.43 8.21 -5.79
CA CYS A 107 22.86 7.56 -7.01
C CYS A 107 22.63 8.44 -8.24
N LEU A 108 21.45 9.04 -8.37
CA LEU A 108 21.15 9.99 -9.45
C LEU A 108 22.09 11.20 -9.43
N SER A 109 22.40 11.75 -8.26
CA SER A 109 23.36 12.86 -8.13
C SER A 109 24.74 12.48 -8.66
N LYS A 110 25.23 11.27 -8.39
CA LYS A 110 26.49 10.77 -8.95
C LYS A 110 26.43 10.59 -10.46
N ILE A 111 25.33 10.03 -10.96
CA ILE A 111 25.16 9.78 -12.41
C ILE A 111 25.05 11.09 -13.19
N THR A 112 24.25 12.04 -12.70
CA THR A 112 23.87 13.26 -13.43
C THR A 112 24.72 14.47 -13.12
N GLY A 113 25.47 14.47 -12.01
CA GLY A 113 26.17 15.64 -11.51
C GLY A 113 25.26 16.71 -10.86
N LEU A 114 23.94 16.47 -10.80
CA LEU A 114 22.98 17.39 -10.20
C LEU A 114 22.97 17.29 -8.67
N SER A 115 22.74 18.41 -7.99
CA SER A 115 22.40 18.42 -6.59
C SER A 115 20.93 18.05 -6.41
N ILE A 116 20.65 16.96 -5.70
CA ILE A 116 19.29 16.40 -5.55
C ILE A 116 18.95 16.28 -4.07
N LYS A 117 17.73 16.66 -3.69
CA LYS A 117 17.13 16.46 -2.38
C LYS A 117 15.82 15.67 -2.53
N ILE A 118 15.39 15.05 -1.46
CA ILE A 118 14.12 14.34 -1.42
C ILE A 118 13.19 14.93 -0.36
N GLU A 119 11.89 14.77 -0.60
CA GLU A 119 10.85 14.92 0.42
C GLU A 119 9.83 13.79 0.29
N VAL A 120 9.22 13.42 1.39
CA VAL A 120 8.06 12.52 1.40
C VAL A 120 6.86 13.37 1.82
N GLY A 121 5.83 13.41 0.98
CA GLY A 121 4.62 14.16 1.28
C GLY A 121 3.95 13.68 2.57
N THR A 122 3.28 14.57 3.27
CA THR A 122 2.45 14.21 4.45
C THR A 122 1.16 13.50 4.06
N SER A 123 0.73 13.64 2.80
CA SER A 123 -0.34 12.92 2.12
C SER A 123 -0.03 12.85 0.63
N MET A 124 -0.76 12.04 -0.13
CA MET A 124 -0.61 12.00 -1.59
C MET A 124 -0.93 13.37 -2.22
N GLY A 125 -1.94 14.07 -1.70
CA GLY A 125 -2.27 15.44 -2.12
C GLY A 125 -1.13 16.45 -1.85
N ALA A 126 -0.42 16.31 -0.74
CA ALA A 126 0.70 17.20 -0.41
C ALA A 126 1.83 17.10 -1.45
N SER A 127 2.13 15.89 -1.97
CA SER A 127 3.11 15.72 -3.05
C SER A 127 2.66 16.39 -4.36
N ILE A 128 1.35 16.34 -4.68
CA ILE A 128 0.78 17.05 -5.84
C ILE A 128 0.98 18.55 -5.70
N GLU A 129 0.62 19.11 -4.52
CA GLU A 129 0.71 20.54 -4.24
C GLU A 129 2.16 21.02 -4.21
N ALA A 130 3.11 20.20 -3.74
CA ALA A 130 4.53 20.53 -3.78
C ALA A 130 5.04 20.72 -5.22
N MET A 131 4.59 19.86 -6.16
CA MET A 131 4.90 20.03 -7.57
C MET A 131 4.24 21.28 -8.16
N GLY A 132 2.97 21.51 -7.85
CA GLY A 132 2.24 22.69 -8.32
C GLY A 132 2.84 24.01 -7.85
N ALA A 133 3.33 24.03 -6.62
CA ALA A 133 4.05 25.18 -6.04
C ALA A 133 5.52 25.26 -6.46
N GLN A 134 5.99 24.36 -7.34
CA GLN A 134 7.38 24.23 -7.80
C GLN A 134 8.39 24.00 -6.65
N LYS A 135 7.92 23.54 -5.48
CA LYS A 135 8.76 23.10 -4.35
C LYS A 135 9.41 21.76 -4.61
N ALA A 136 8.77 20.92 -5.43
CA ALA A 136 9.32 19.69 -5.97
C ALA A 136 9.22 19.72 -7.50
N GLN A 137 10.31 19.37 -8.19
CA GLN A 137 10.40 19.41 -9.65
C GLN A 137 10.17 18.03 -10.26
N VAL A 138 10.40 16.97 -9.50
CA VAL A 138 10.21 15.58 -9.88
C VAL A 138 9.25 14.93 -8.90
N GLY A 139 8.23 14.23 -9.40
CA GLY A 139 7.28 13.48 -8.60
C GLY A 139 7.38 11.98 -8.86
N PHE A 140 7.41 11.19 -7.81
CA PHE A 140 7.17 9.76 -7.84
C PHE A 140 5.75 9.54 -7.32
N LEU A 141 4.77 9.71 -8.20
CA LEU A 141 3.35 9.78 -7.87
C LEU A 141 2.63 8.48 -8.24
N ASN A 142 1.62 8.12 -7.43
CA ASN A 142 0.68 7.07 -7.81
C ASN A 142 -0.23 7.56 -8.94
N THR A 143 -0.80 6.63 -9.69
CA THR A 143 -1.52 6.88 -10.94
C THR A 143 -2.59 7.99 -10.83
N PHE A 144 -3.47 7.94 -9.82
CA PHE A 144 -4.51 8.97 -9.68
C PHE A 144 -3.93 10.34 -9.33
N SER A 145 -2.88 10.38 -8.52
CA SER A 145 -2.16 11.63 -8.22
C SER A 145 -1.50 12.23 -9.47
N VAL A 146 -1.02 11.40 -10.41
CA VAL A 146 -0.55 11.88 -11.72
C VAL A 146 -1.66 12.59 -12.46
N LEU A 147 -2.86 11.99 -12.55
CA LEU A 147 -3.99 12.57 -13.28
C LEU A 147 -4.42 13.92 -12.67
N LEU A 148 -4.46 14.02 -11.35
CA LEU A 148 -4.74 15.29 -10.67
C LEU A 148 -3.66 16.34 -10.94
N ALA A 149 -2.39 15.96 -10.85
CA ALA A 149 -1.28 16.86 -11.09
C ALA A 149 -1.20 17.30 -12.58
N GLN A 150 -1.54 16.42 -13.53
CA GLN A 150 -1.69 16.79 -14.94
C GLN A 150 -2.83 17.79 -15.15
N ALA A 151 -4.00 17.50 -14.59
CA ALA A 151 -5.18 18.36 -14.75
C ALA A 151 -4.98 19.75 -14.12
N LYS A 152 -4.34 19.83 -12.97
CA LYS A 152 -4.16 21.09 -12.21
C LYS A 152 -2.92 21.86 -12.61
N TYR A 153 -1.79 21.17 -12.77
CA TYR A 153 -0.46 21.79 -12.88
C TYR A 153 0.28 21.46 -14.17
N GLN A 154 -0.34 20.65 -15.04
CA GLN A 154 0.23 20.26 -16.33
C GLN A 154 1.59 19.55 -16.16
N VAL A 155 1.74 18.73 -15.14
CA VAL A 155 2.92 17.88 -14.99
C VAL A 155 3.04 16.92 -16.17
N ILE A 156 4.26 16.53 -16.51
CA ILE A 156 4.58 15.71 -17.67
C ILE A 156 4.92 14.31 -17.18
N PRO A 157 4.11 13.27 -17.45
CA PRO A 157 4.52 11.88 -17.27
C PRO A 157 5.73 11.56 -18.16
N ALA A 158 6.73 10.94 -17.59
CA ALA A 158 7.97 10.61 -18.30
C ALA A 158 8.31 9.13 -18.22
N MET A 159 8.02 8.48 -17.09
CA MET A 159 8.30 7.07 -16.91
C MET A 159 7.16 6.38 -16.16
N ALA A 160 6.93 5.11 -16.48
CA ALA A 160 6.07 4.22 -15.71
C ALA A 160 6.90 3.18 -14.96
N VAL A 161 6.44 2.82 -13.80
CA VAL A 161 6.96 1.72 -13.00
C VAL A 161 6.64 0.39 -13.68
N VAL A 162 7.62 -0.50 -13.73
CA VAL A 162 7.43 -1.90 -14.10
C VAL A 162 7.81 -2.75 -12.89
N ARG A 163 6.94 -3.70 -12.55
CA ARG A 163 7.15 -4.68 -11.48
C ARG A 163 6.94 -6.09 -11.99
N ASN A 164 7.62 -7.04 -11.41
CA ASN A 164 7.24 -8.44 -11.60
C ASN A 164 5.83 -8.63 -11.02
N TYR A 165 4.90 -9.04 -11.87
CA TYR A 165 3.49 -9.11 -11.51
C TYR A 165 3.28 -10.01 -10.30
N ALA A 166 2.62 -9.48 -9.28
CA ALA A 166 2.17 -10.21 -8.11
C ALA A 166 0.70 -10.59 -8.26
N THR A 167 0.34 -11.77 -7.77
CA THR A 167 -1.03 -12.26 -7.70
C THR A 167 -1.23 -12.95 -6.36
N PRO A 168 -2.37 -12.78 -5.68
CA PRO A 168 -2.63 -13.48 -4.44
C PRO A 168 -2.74 -14.98 -4.69
N GLU A 169 -2.25 -15.80 -3.76
CA GLU A 169 -2.31 -17.27 -3.88
C GLU A 169 -3.68 -17.83 -3.47
N ASP A 170 -4.43 -17.07 -2.72
CA ASP A 170 -5.71 -17.44 -2.10
C ASP A 170 -6.94 -16.91 -2.86
N TYR A 171 -6.75 -16.26 -4.01
CA TYR A 171 -7.85 -15.76 -4.83
C TYR A 171 -7.56 -15.94 -6.34
N PRO A 172 -8.52 -16.41 -7.14
CA PRO A 172 -8.32 -16.59 -8.58
C PRO A 172 -8.10 -15.25 -9.28
N ASP A 173 -7.00 -15.16 -10.00
CA ASP A 173 -6.64 -14.01 -10.79
C ASP A 173 -6.65 -14.34 -12.28
N PRO A 174 -7.48 -13.69 -13.12
CA PRO A 174 -7.46 -13.89 -14.57
C PRO A 174 -6.10 -13.68 -15.22
N ASP A 175 -5.25 -12.83 -14.60
CA ASP A 175 -3.90 -12.53 -15.06
C ASP A 175 -2.82 -13.38 -14.38
N GLY A 176 -3.21 -14.42 -13.62
CA GLY A 176 -2.28 -15.25 -12.83
C GLY A 176 -1.16 -15.89 -13.63
N ALA A 177 -1.37 -16.15 -14.95
CA ALA A 177 -0.32 -16.63 -15.86
C ALA A 177 0.84 -15.64 -16.04
N LEU A 178 0.67 -14.36 -15.70
CA LEU A 178 1.70 -13.32 -15.78
C LEU A 178 2.53 -13.21 -14.50
N LYS A 179 2.22 -14.01 -13.45
CA LYS A 179 2.96 -14.00 -12.18
C LYS A 179 4.47 -14.08 -12.41
N GLY A 180 5.20 -13.14 -11.81
CA GLY A 180 6.66 -13.06 -11.91
C GLY A 180 7.19 -12.47 -13.23
N THR A 181 6.33 -12.08 -14.17
CA THR A 181 6.76 -11.39 -15.40
C THR A 181 6.67 -9.87 -15.25
N PRO A 182 7.55 -9.09 -15.92
CA PRO A 182 7.51 -7.63 -15.84
C PRO A 182 6.22 -7.06 -16.44
N GLN A 183 5.47 -6.29 -15.64
CA GLN A 183 4.24 -5.62 -16.07
C GLN A 183 4.23 -4.16 -15.65
N ASP A 184 3.62 -3.32 -16.47
CA ASP A 184 3.37 -1.90 -16.20
C ASP A 184 1.96 -1.62 -15.68
N PHE A 185 1.29 -2.65 -15.22
CA PHE A 185 0.01 -2.59 -14.53
C PHE A 185 0.04 -3.39 -13.22
N TYR A 186 -0.92 -3.13 -12.36
CA TYR A 186 -1.16 -3.85 -11.12
C TYR A 186 -2.67 -3.92 -10.86
N LYS A 187 -3.10 -4.45 -9.70
CA LYS A 187 -4.51 -4.51 -9.31
C LYS A 187 -4.70 -4.00 -7.89
N ALA A 188 -5.91 -3.57 -7.57
CA ALA A 188 -6.37 -3.41 -6.20
C ALA A 188 -6.90 -4.76 -5.68
N GLU A 189 -6.64 -5.05 -4.41
CA GLU A 189 -7.19 -6.21 -3.71
C GLU A 189 -8.00 -5.77 -2.50
N PHE A 190 -9.16 -6.42 -2.30
CA PHE A 190 -9.93 -6.30 -1.09
C PHE A 190 -9.58 -7.46 -0.17
N LEU A 191 -9.17 -7.16 1.04
CA LEU A 191 -8.67 -8.14 1.99
C LEU A 191 -9.45 -8.07 3.31
N THR A 192 -9.52 -9.22 3.97
CA THR A 192 -10.15 -9.39 5.28
C THR A 192 -9.45 -10.53 6.04
N ARG A 193 -9.77 -10.71 7.31
CA ARG A 193 -9.30 -11.88 8.06
C ARG A 193 -9.98 -13.16 7.58
N VAL A 194 -9.27 -14.27 7.61
CA VAL A 194 -9.82 -15.58 7.18
C VAL A 194 -11.04 -16.02 8.00
N ASP A 195 -11.13 -15.59 9.27
CA ASP A 195 -12.21 -15.92 10.21
C ASP A 195 -13.34 -14.86 10.25
N SER A 196 -13.30 -13.82 9.39
CA SER A 196 -14.26 -12.70 9.41
C SER A 196 -15.68 -13.05 8.96
N GLY A 197 -15.85 -14.13 8.19
CA GLY A 197 -17.10 -14.45 7.49
C GLY A 197 -17.36 -13.61 6.23
N ILE A 198 -16.51 -12.64 5.88
CA ILE A 198 -16.60 -11.81 4.68
C ILE A 198 -16.04 -12.60 3.50
N ASN A 199 -16.83 -12.78 2.42
CA ASN A 199 -16.45 -13.51 1.20
C ASN A 199 -16.79 -12.75 -0.08
N THR A 200 -17.67 -11.74 0.00
CA THR A 200 -18.14 -10.96 -1.13
C THR A 200 -18.18 -9.47 -0.78
N LEU A 201 -18.28 -8.60 -1.79
CA LEU A 201 -18.48 -7.17 -1.55
C LEU A 201 -19.75 -6.87 -0.76
N ALA A 202 -20.81 -7.66 -0.95
CA ALA A 202 -22.09 -7.46 -0.24
C ALA A 202 -21.96 -7.64 1.28
N ASP A 203 -21.03 -8.48 1.74
CA ASP A 203 -20.79 -8.73 3.16
C ASP A 203 -20.15 -7.53 3.89
N LEU A 204 -19.72 -6.52 3.13
CA LEU A 204 -19.15 -5.28 3.68
C LEU A 204 -20.18 -4.34 4.33
N LYS A 205 -21.47 -4.52 4.04
CA LYS A 205 -22.51 -3.68 4.62
C LYS A 205 -22.53 -3.80 6.16
N GLY A 206 -22.53 -2.67 6.83
CA GLY A 206 -22.46 -2.58 8.29
C GLY A 206 -21.10 -2.88 8.90
N LYS A 207 -20.03 -3.02 8.10
CA LYS A 207 -18.68 -3.28 8.56
C LYS A 207 -17.85 -2.01 8.68
N THR A 208 -16.80 -2.06 9.49
CA THR A 208 -15.75 -1.03 9.51
C THR A 208 -14.74 -1.34 8.40
N PHE A 209 -14.52 -0.37 7.50
CA PHE A 209 -13.68 -0.54 6.33
C PHE A 209 -12.48 0.42 6.32
N CYS A 210 -11.31 -0.10 5.99
CA CYS A 210 -10.08 0.68 5.87
C CYS A 210 -9.75 1.01 4.42
N PHE A 211 -9.65 2.31 4.11
CA PHE A 211 -9.03 2.85 2.91
C PHE A 211 -7.64 3.41 3.21
N VAL A 212 -6.87 3.68 2.15
CA VAL A 212 -5.49 4.22 2.27
C VAL A 212 -5.49 5.74 2.41
N ASP A 213 -5.83 6.45 1.33
CA ASP A 213 -5.82 7.92 1.20
C ASP A 213 -6.81 8.29 0.09
N PRO A 214 -7.55 9.41 0.17
CA PRO A 214 -8.52 9.81 -0.85
C PRO A 214 -7.97 9.90 -2.28
N ASN A 215 -6.66 10.15 -2.44
CA ASN A 215 -5.99 10.21 -3.73
C ASN A 215 -5.30 8.90 -4.12
N SER A 216 -5.46 7.82 -3.34
CA SER A 216 -4.89 6.51 -3.67
C SER A 216 -5.70 5.82 -4.77
N THR A 217 -5.04 5.46 -5.87
CA THR A 217 -5.66 4.75 -7.01
C THR A 217 -6.31 3.44 -6.58
N SER A 218 -5.50 2.52 -6.02
CA SER A 218 -5.93 1.18 -5.60
C SER A 218 -6.44 1.11 -4.18
N GLY A 219 -6.15 2.13 -3.36
CA GLY A 219 -6.55 2.16 -1.96
C GLY A 219 -7.78 3.01 -1.68
N TYR A 220 -8.38 3.68 -2.68
CA TYR A 220 -9.59 4.47 -2.52
C TYR A 220 -10.39 4.67 -3.81
N VAL A 221 -9.81 5.28 -4.85
CA VAL A 221 -10.56 5.76 -6.02
C VAL A 221 -11.24 4.62 -6.77
N VAL A 222 -10.47 3.66 -7.24
CA VAL A 222 -11.00 2.50 -7.98
C VAL A 222 -11.86 1.61 -7.08
N PRO A 223 -11.48 1.29 -5.84
CA PRO A 223 -12.37 0.60 -4.90
C PRO A 223 -13.73 1.26 -4.69
N ASN A 224 -13.80 2.60 -4.58
CA ASN A 224 -15.08 3.30 -4.48
C ASN A 224 -15.95 3.13 -5.74
N ILE A 225 -15.34 3.14 -6.94
CA ILE A 225 -16.05 2.85 -8.19
C ILE A 225 -16.60 1.41 -8.15
N ILE A 226 -15.77 0.45 -7.78
CA ILE A 226 -16.17 -0.96 -7.67
C ILE A 226 -17.33 -1.13 -6.69
N LEU A 227 -17.22 -0.56 -5.50
CA LEU A 227 -18.27 -0.63 -4.48
C LEU A 227 -19.60 -0.01 -4.99
N LYS A 228 -19.54 1.21 -5.53
CA LYS A 228 -20.73 1.90 -6.04
C LYS A 228 -21.37 1.20 -7.23
N SER A 229 -20.56 0.64 -8.15
CA SER A 229 -21.09 -0.14 -9.29
C SER A 229 -21.74 -1.46 -8.86
N ASN A 230 -21.39 -1.98 -7.68
CA ASN A 230 -22.03 -3.12 -7.04
C ASN A 230 -23.14 -2.76 -6.05
N GLY A 231 -23.65 -1.51 -6.09
CA GLY A 231 -24.77 -1.05 -5.26
C GLY A 231 -24.40 -0.86 -3.78
N ILE A 232 -23.14 -0.58 -3.50
CA ILE A 232 -22.63 -0.31 -2.14
C ILE A 232 -22.13 1.13 -2.10
N ASP A 233 -22.79 1.97 -1.32
CA ASP A 233 -22.33 3.33 -1.03
C ASP A 233 -21.54 3.31 0.29
N PRO A 234 -20.22 3.45 0.27
CA PRO A 234 -19.42 3.36 1.49
C PRO A 234 -19.86 4.32 2.60
N GLU A 235 -20.31 5.52 2.23
CA GLU A 235 -20.72 6.55 3.20
C GLU A 235 -22.05 6.19 3.91
N LYS A 236 -22.88 5.36 3.29
CA LYS A 236 -24.19 4.97 3.83
C LYS A 236 -24.21 3.53 4.35
N ASP A 237 -23.52 2.63 3.63
CA ASP A 237 -23.62 1.19 3.88
C ASP A 237 -22.56 0.67 4.87
N PHE A 238 -21.46 1.39 5.08
CA PHE A 238 -20.45 1.00 6.05
C PHE A 238 -20.77 1.52 7.45
N LYS A 239 -20.42 0.74 8.47
CA LYS A 239 -20.52 1.15 9.87
C LYS A 239 -19.57 2.31 10.17
N ASN A 240 -18.34 2.22 9.66
CA ASN A 240 -17.30 3.22 9.82
C ASN A 240 -16.29 3.12 8.68
N ILE A 241 -15.66 4.25 8.33
CA ILE A 241 -14.58 4.36 7.35
C ILE A 241 -13.35 4.90 8.06
N ILE A 242 -12.22 4.22 7.88
CA ILE A 242 -10.92 4.63 8.42
C ILE A 242 -9.97 4.90 7.24
N MET A 243 -9.36 6.09 7.21
CA MET A 243 -8.25 6.41 6.32
C MET A 243 -6.94 6.07 7.03
N ALA A 244 -6.33 4.94 6.67
CA ALA A 244 -5.15 4.43 7.37
C ALA A 244 -3.85 5.18 7.02
N GLY A 245 -3.81 5.86 5.88
CA GLY A 245 -2.67 6.67 5.44
C GLY A 245 -1.49 5.85 4.86
N GLY A 246 -1.68 4.55 4.56
CA GLY A 246 -0.69 3.70 3.92
C GLY A 246 -1.25 2.29 3.67
N HIS A 247 -0.79 1.62 2.63
CA HIS A 247 -1.24 0.26 2.28
C HIS A 247 -0.84 -0.77 3.35
N ASP A 248 0.38 -0.66 3.87
CA ASP A 248 0.87 -1.45 5.01
C ASP A 248 -0.02 -1.27 6.24
N LYS A 249 -0.44 -0.04 6.53
CA LYS A 249 -1.30 0.28 7.67
C LYS A 249 -2.70 -0.29 7.52
N VAL A 250 -3.26 -0.32 6.29
CA VAL A 250 -4.53 -1.01 6.01
C VAL A 250 -4.40 -2.49 6.32
N ALA A 251 -3.38 -3.17 5.77
CA ALA A 251 -3.17 -4.60 6.02
C ALA A 251 -2.99 -4.91 7.51
N ILE A 252 -2.22 -4.08 8.23
CA ILE A 252 -2.02 -4.20 9.69
C ILE A 252 -3.32 -3.96 10.46
N ALA A 253 -4.13 -2.96 10.09
CA ALA A 253 -5.39 -2.65 10.76
C ALA A 253 -6.41 -3.79 10.61
N VAL A 254 -6.49 -4.39 9.42
CA VAL A 254 -7.34 -5.57 9.20
C VAL A 254 -6.81 -6.78 9.97
N TYR A 255 -5.50 -7.01 9.97
CA TYR A 255 -4.86 -8.09 10.72
C TYR A 255 -5.16 -7.99 12.22
N LYS A 256 -5.09 -6.78 12.79
CA LYS A 256 -5.38 -6.53 14.21
C LYS A 256 -6.88 -6.52 14.55
N GLY A 257 -7.76 -6.45 13.54
CA GLY A 257 -9.20 -6.34 13.74
C GLY A 257 -9.69 -4.92 14.01
N ASP A 258 -8.86 -3.89 13.79
CA ASP A 258 -9.26 -2.48 13.86
C ASP A 258 -10.24 -2.14 12.70
N CYS A 259 -10.11 -2.86 11.57
CA CYS A 259 -11.05 -2.88 10.47
C CYS A 259 -11.49 -4.32 10.17
N ASP A 260 -12.77 -4.51 9.82
CA ASP A 260 -13.30 -5.81 9.40
C ASP A 260 -12.75 -6.22 8.03
N ALA A 261 -12.55 -5.24 7.16
CA ALA A 261 -11.96 -5.40 5.82
C ALA A 261 -11.26 -4.11 5.38
N GLY A 262 -10.48 -4.20 4.34
CA GLY A 262 -9.80 -3.06 3.76
C GLY A 262 -9.37 -3.31 2.32
N VAL A 263 -8.75 -2.32 1.71
CA VAL A 263 -8.29 -2.38 0.33
C VAL A 263 -6.85 -1.89 0.20
N THR A 264 -6.07 -2.62 -0.58
CA THR A 264 -4.66 -2.31 -0.85
C THR A 264 -4.33 -2.54 -2.32
N PHE A 265 -3.04 -2.40 -2.71
CA PHE A 265 -2.56 -2.99 -3.95
C PHE A 265 -2.19 -4.46 -3.73
N VAL A 266 -2.19 -5.25 -4.79
CA VAL A 266 -1.83 -6.68 -4.81
C VAL A 266 -0.31 -6.89 -4.79
N ASP A 267 0.31 -7.74 -4.02
CA ASP A 267 -0.09 -8.35 -2.76
C ASP A 267 0.66 -7.67 -1.61
N THR A 268 0.02 -6.73 -0.93
CA THR A 268 0.65 -5.93 0.14
C THR A 268 1.13 -6.80 1.31
N ARG A 269 0.47 -7.94 1.58
CA ARG A 269 0.81 -8.84 2.70
C ARG A 269 2.21 -9.42 2.57
N THR A 270 2.65 -9.69 1.34
CA THR A 270 3.92 -10.36 1.01
C THR A 270 4.94 -9.45 0.33
N ASP A 271 4.60 -8.17 0.10
CA ASP A 271 5.46 -7.21 -0.60
C ASP A 271 6.82 -7.03 0.06
N ALA A 272 7.87 -7.17 -0.75
CA ALA A 272 9.26 -7.18 -0.28
C ALA A 272 9.75 -5.80 0.19
N SER A 273 9.11 -4.70 -0.19
CA SER A 273 9.45 -3.36 0.30
C SER A 273 8.84 -3.10 1.67
N TYR A 274 7.63 -3.63 1.93
CA TYR A 274 6.96 -3.48 3.22
C TYR A 274 7.44 -4.47 4.26
N LYS A 275 7.69 -5.72 3.87
CA LYS A 275 8.18 -6.80 4.74
C LYS A 275 7.31 -7.00 5.98
N LEU A 276 6.00 -6.93 5.83
CA LEU A 276 5.06 -7.09 6.94
C LEU A 276 5.23 -8.44 7.65
N TYR A 277 5.56 -9.49 6.87
CA TYR A 277 5.82 -10.84 7.37
C TYR A 277 7.05 -10.94 8.30
N GLU A 278 7.93 -9.94 8.34
CA GLU A 278 9.04 -9.93 9.30
C GLU A 278 8.54 -9.65 10.73
N THR A 279 7.49 -8.84 10.88
CA THR A 279 6.86 -8.49 12.18
C THR A 279 5.62 -9.34 12.46
N TYR A 280 4.76 -9.51 11.47
CA TYR A 280 3.50 -10.27 11.55
C TYR A 280 3.68 -11.57 10.77
N LYS A 281 4.24 -12.60 11.42
CA LYS A 281 4.74 -13.83 10.77
C LYS A 281 3.69 -14.59 9.95
N ASP A 282 2.45 -14.51 10.36
CA ASP A 282 1.29 -15.19 9.77
C ASP A 282 0.37 -14.28 8.96
N ILE A 283 0.73 -13.00 8.71
CA ILE A 283 -0.15 -12.04 8.03
C ILE A 283 -0.61 -12.54 6.66
N GLY A 284 0.25 -13.27 5.94
CA GLY A 284 -0.07 -13.86 4.64
C GLY A 284 -1.14 -14.96 4.70
N THR A 285 -1.30 -15.63 5.84
CA THR A 285 -2.28 -16.72 6.06
C THR A 285 -3.43 -16.32 6.96
N ALA A 286 -3.26 -15.31 7.80
CA ALA A 286 -4.31 -14.76 8.65
C ALA A 286 -5.28 -13.84 7.88
N LEU A 287 -4.81 -13.24 6.79
CA LEU A 287 -5.61 -12.44 5.86
C LEU A 287 -5.86 -13.21 4.58
N LYS A 288 -7.03 -13.00 3.99
CA LYS A 288 -7.40 -13.50 2.65
C LYS A 288 -7.86 -12.37 1.76
N VAL A 289 -7.65 -12.54 0.46
CA VAL A 289 -8.25 -11.71 -0.59
C VAL A 289 -9.64 -12.27 -0.90
N PHE A 290 -10.63 -11.39 -1.11
CA PHE A 290 -11.97 -11.79 -1.49
C PHE A 290 -12.51 -11.05 -2.74
N TYR A 291 -11.74 -10.09 -3.27
CA TYR A 291 -12.03 -9.42 -4.54
C TYR A 291 -10.78 -8.76 -5.13
N LEU A 292 -10.64 -8.81 -6.46
CA LEU A 292 -9.61 -8.12 -7.23
C LEU A 292 -10.24 -7.14 -8.23
N SER A 293 -9.59 -6.00 -8.45
CA SER A 293 -9.95 -5.08 -9.53
C SER A 293 -9.49 -5.58 -10.90
N ASP A 294 -9.94 -4.89 -11.95
CA ASP A 294 -9.29 -4.91 -13.25
C ASP A 294 -7.89 -4.29 -13.18
N ARG A 295 -7.13 -4.38 -14.28
CA ARG A 295 -5.79 -3.81 -14.40
C ARG A 295 -5.80 -2.30 -14.23
N LEU A 296 -4.86 -1.81 -13.43
CA LEU A 296 -4.59 -0.40 -13.21
C LEU A 296 -3.21 -0.07 -13.78
N PRO A 297 -3.03 1.01 -14.55
CA PRO A 297 -1.69 1.41 -14.97
C PRO A 297 -0.84 1.71 -13.75
N ASN A 298 0.44 1.32 -13.81
CA ASN A 298 1.36 1.55 -12.69
C ASN A 298 1.64 3.04 -12.49
N ASP A 299 2.14 3.34 -11.31
CA ASP A 299 2.68 4.62 -10.89
C ASP A 299 3.83 5.07 -11.80
N GLY A 300 4.32 6.29 -11.64
CA GLY A 300 5.36 6.75 -12.53
C GLY A 300 6.23 7.88 -11.96
N VAL A 301 7.08 8.40 -12.84
CA VAL A 301 7.90 9.58 -12.61
C VAL A 301 7.40 10.70 -13.49
N GLN A 302 7.17 11.85 -12.89
CA GLN A 302 6.62 13.04 -13.54
C GLN A 302 7.50 14.25 -13.28
N TYR A 303 7.52 15.17 -14.23
CA TYR A 303 8.23 16.44 -14.15
C TYR A 303 7.26 17.62 -14.16
N ILE A 304 7.60 18.69 -13.44
CA ILE A 304 6.92 19.97 -13.67
C ILE A 304 7.28 20.48 -15.07
N LYS A 305 6.34 21.14 -15.74
CA LYS A 305 6.55 21.64 -17.11
C LYS A 305 7.68 22.68 -17.26
N GLN A 306 8.05 23.32 -16.16
CA GLN A 306 9.09 24.37 -16.12
C GLN A 306 10.51 23.79 -15.99
N LEU A 307 10.67 22.50 -15.69
CA LEU A 307 11.98 21.87 -15.57
C LEU A 307 12.66 21.80 -16.94
N ASP A 308 13.93 22.18 -17.00
CA ASP A 308 14.72 22.13 -18.24
C ASP A 308 14.68 20.72 -18.86
N PRO A 309 14.36 20.55 -20.15
CA PRO A 309 14.30 19.26 -20.81
C PRO A 309 15.59 18.43 -20.72
N LYS A 310 16.77 19.08 -20.64
CA LYS A 310 18.04 18.37 -20.44
C LYS A 310 18.17 17.79 -19.04
N VAL A 311 17.63 18.47 -18.04
CA VAL A 311 17.56 17.96 -16.68
C VAL A 311 16.56 16.82 -16.59
N GLN A 312 15.38 16.94 -17.22
CA GLN A 312 14.40 15.86 -17.33
C GLN A 312 15.03 14.60 -17.95
N GLU A 313 15.73 14.77 -19.08
CA GLU A 313 16.40 13.68 -19.80
C GLU A 313 17.50 13.04 -18.95
N ALA A 314 18.29 13.82 -18.22
CA ALA A 314 19.34 13.30 -17.36
C ALA A 314 18.78 12.44 -16.22
N ILE A 315 17.70 12.88 -15.56
CA ILE A 315 17.02 12.08 -14.50
C ILE A 315 16.44 10.80 -15.11
N THR A 316 15.76 10.90 -16.26
CA THR A 316 15.19 9.73 -16.96
C THR A 316 16.26 8.72 -17.32
N SER A 317 17.35 9.15 -17.97
CA SER A 317 18.48 8.29 -18.33
C SER A 317 19.19 7.72 -17.09
N GLY A 318 19.29 8.49 -16.00
CA GLY A 318 19.84 8.01 -14.72
C GLY A 318 19.01 6.87 -14.12
N LEU A 319 17.70 6.97 -14.16
CA LEU A 319 16.80 5.90 -13.71
C LEU A 319 16.87 4.65 -14.60
N GLU A 320 17.08 4.81 -15.91
CA GLU A 320 17.31 3.69 -16.83
C GLU A 320 18.63 2.97 -16.51
N VAL A 321 19.71 3.72 -16.25
CA VAL A 321 21.00 3.17 -15.81
C VAL A 321 20.84 2.37 -14.52
N MET A 322 20.16 2.94 -13.52
CA MET A 322 19.85 2.23 -12.27
C MET A 322 18.99 0.99 -12.51
N SER A 323 18.03 1.05 -13.43
CA SER A 323 17.16 -0.08 -13.80
C SER A 323 17.93 -1.22 -14.51
N ALA A 324 19.04 -0.92 -15.16
CA ALA A 324 19.89 -1.91 -15.83
C ALA A 324 20.93 -2.54 -14.89
N ASP A 325 21.38 -1.81 -13.86
CA ASP A 325 22.41 -2.27 -12.92
C ASP A 325 21.81 -3.10 -11.76
N PRO A 326 22.35 -4.28 -11.43
CA PRO A 326 21.83 -5.11 -10.32
C PRO A 326 21.78 -4.39 -8.97
N GLY A 327 22.80 -3.57 -8.64
CA GLY A 327 22.82 -2.77 -7.42
C GLY A 327 21.81 -1.62 -7.46
N GLY A 328 21.67 -0.96 -8.63
CA GLY A 328 20.66 0.04 -8.89
C GLY A 328 19.24 -0.51 -8.73
N LYS A 329 18.94 -1.68 -9.31
CA LYS A 329 17.67 -2.40 -9.11
C LYS A 329 17.37 -2.65 -7.63
N ALA A 330 18.37 -3.05 -6.85
CA ALA A 330 18.14 -3.28 -5.43
C ALA A 330 17.73 -2.00 -4.68
N ILE A 331 18.29 -0.84 -5.05
CA ILE A 331 17.88 0.46 -4.52
C ILE A 331 16.44 0.78 -4.95
N LEU A 332 16.10 0.62 -6.24
CA LEU A 332 14.75 0.86 -6.75
C LEU A 332 13.72 -0.08 -6.11
N LYS A 333 14.10 -1.34 -5.91
CA LYS A 333 13.23 -2.33 -5.27
C LYS A 333 12.93 -2.04 -3.80
N ALA A 334 13.84 -1.37 -3.10
CA ALA A 334 13.61 -0.91 -1.73
C ALA A 334 12.57 0.22 -1.65
N LEU A 335 12.34 0.95 -2.75
CA LEU A 335 11.27 1.93 -2.90
C LEU A 335 10.11 1.25 -3.66
N TYR A 336 8.96 1.09 -3.08
CA TYR A 336 7.74 0.59 -3.74
C TYR A 336 7.88 -0.70 -4.57
N ASN A 337 8.88 -1.55 -4.28
CA ASN A 337 9.13 -2.82 -4.99
C ASN A 337 9.30 -2.68 -6.52
N VAL A 338 9.95 -1.61 -6.99
CA VAL A 338 10.15 -1.33 -8.42
C VAL A 338 11.25 -2.21 -8.99
N ASP A 339 10.98 -2.92 -10.11
CA ASP A 339 11.99 -3.70 -10.82
C ASP A 339 12.73 -2.86 -11.88
N LEU A 340 12.01 -1.97 -12.58
CA LEU A 340 12.59 -0.99 -13.50
C LEU A 340 11.60 0.16 -13.79
N TYR A 341 12.11 1.21 -14.39
CA TYR A 341 11.32 2.28 -14.99
C TYR A 341 11.41 2.19 -16.51
N LYS A 342 10.28 2.37 -17.22
CA LYS A 342 10.22 2.49 -18.66
C LYS A 342 9.75 3.88 -19.07
N ARG A 343 10.30 4.42 -20.15
CA ARG A 343 9.80 5.68 -20.74
C ARG A 343 8.38 5.54 -21.21
N VAL A 344 7.60 6.58 -21.05
CA VAL A 344 6.22 6.66 -21.55
C VAL A 344 5.96 8.01 -22.21
N GLU A 345 5.00 8.04 -23.12
CA GLU A 345 4.51 9.27 -23.70
C GLU A 345 3.63 10.03 -22.68
N PRO A 346 3.51 11.35 -22.81
CA PRO A 346 2.64 12.16 -21.95
C PRO A 346 1.17 11.69 -21.89
N THR A 347 0.73 10.97 -22.93
CA THR A 347 -0.63 10.40 -23.09
C THR A 347 -0.80 9.02 -22.47
N TYR A 348 0.22 8.49 -21.80
CA TYR A 348 0.22 7.12 -21.25
C TYR A 348 -1.01 6.81 -20.35
N TYR A 349 -1.50 7.80 -19.61
CA TYR A 349 -2.63 7.63 -18.71
C TYR A 349 -3.99 8.01 -19.32
N ASP A 350 -4.08 8.39 -20.59
CA ASP A 350 -5.32 8.90 -21.20
C ASP A 350 -6.45 7.88 -21.24
N SER A 351 -6.13 6.61 -21.51
CA SER A 351 -7.11 5.52 -21.50
C SER A 351 -7.72 5.30 -20.10
N PHE A 352 -6.90 5.39 -19.06
CA PHE A 352 -7.36 5.28 -17.68
C PHE A 352 -8.18 6.51 -17.27
N THR A 353 -7.77 7.71 -17.68
CA THR A 353 -8.54 8.94 -17.50
C THR A 353 -9.93 8.83 -18.13
N ALA A 354 -10.00 8.30 -19.37
CA ALA A 354 -11.28 8.08 -20.06
C ALA A 354 -12.16 7.07 -19.31
N ALA A 355 -11.59 5.99 -18.78
CA ALA A 355 -12.32 5.00 -17.98
C ALA A 355 -12.87 5.60 -16.67
N LEU A 356 -12.08 6.43 -15.97
CA LEU A 356 -12.54 7.14 -14.77
C LEU A 356 -13.69 8.10 -15.08
N LYS A 357 -13.60 8.87 -16.18
CA LYS A 357 -14.67 9.77 -16.63
C LYS A 357 -15.97 9.00 -16.95
N ALA A 358 -15.86 7.87 -17.63
CA ALA A 358 -17.00 6.99 -17.90
C ALA A 358 -17.64 6.46 -16.61
N ALA A 359 -16.86 6.27 -15.54
CA ALA A 359 -17.33 5.91 -14.21
C ALA A 359 -17.81 7.13 -13.36
N GLY A 360 -17.90 8.32 -13.95
CA GLY A 360 -18.38 9.54 -13.28
C GLY A 360 -17.32 10.28 -12.46
N ILE A 361 -16.04 9.93 -12.60
CA ILE A 361 -14.91 10.60 -11.94
C ILE A 361 -14.08 11.34 -12.98
N ASP A 362 -14.24 12.65 -13.05
CA ASP A 362 -13.36 13.51 -13.87
C ASP A 362 -12.28 14.13 -12.98
N PRO A 363 -11.00 13.73 -13.13
CA PRO A 363 -9.90 14.32 -12.37
C PRO A 363 -9.85 15.86 -12.49
N ALA A 364 -10.19 16.42 -13.65
CA ALA A 364 -10.20 17.86 -13.86
C ALA A 364 -11.27 18.58 -13.02
N SER A 365 -12.38 17.93 -12.68
CA SER A 365 -13.43 18.49 -11.84
C SER A 365 -13.11 18.51 -10.35
N LEU A 366 -12.14 17.68 -9.93
CA LEU A 366 -11.72 17.54 -8.54
C LEU A 366 -10.62 18.54 -8.14
N VAL A 367 -10.00 19.18 -9.11
CA VAL A 367 -8.98 20.20 -8.90
C VAL A 367 -9.61 21.59 -9.02
N LYS A 368 -9.95 22.17 -7.88
CA LYS A 368 -10.47 23.57 -7.78
C LYS A 368 -9.34 24.55 -7.49
#